data_45dc9a35ad7e24be36934e85f948a59b
#
_entry.id   45dc9a35ad7e24be36934e85f948a59b
#
_cell.length_a   1.000
_cell.length_b   1.000
_cell.length_c   1.000
_cell.angle_alpha   90.00
_cell.angle_beta   90.00
_cell.angle_gamma   90.00
#
_symmetry.space_group_name_H-M   'P 1'
#
loop_
_entity.id
_entity.type
_entity.pdbx_description
1 polymer ?
#
loop_
_entity_poly.entity_id
_entity_poly.type
_entity_poly.pdbx_seq_one_letter_code
_entity_poly.pdbx_strand_id
1 'polypeptide(L)'
;MNPVEKELTGLLADERYGTFIQTIRKIRFPANYRFDSHAHPQVEINYINSGCCMMEVEERIVPLKRGSCIVVNPGQKHLFMVDVSKSCAITQLIYRTALPEKIPESLTCF
;
A
#
# COMPACT_ATOMS: atom_id res chain seq x y z
N MET A 1 -12.15 -5.55 -12.26
CA MET A 1 -11.64 -5.00 -10.98
C MET A 1 -11.37 -6.16 -10.04
N ASN A 2 -10.19 -6.23 -9.45
CA ASN A 2 -9.87 -7.28 -8.48
C ASN A 2 -10.53 -6.98 -7.12
N PRO A 3 -10.58 -7.96 -6.19
CA PRO A 3 -11.25 -7.77 -4.90
C PRO A 3 -10.72 -6.59 -4.08
N VAL A 4 -9.42 -6.34 -4.11
CA VAL A 4 -8.82 -5.22 -3.36
C VAL A 4 -9.21 -3.89 -3.98
N GLU A 5 -9.16 -3.76 -5.30
CA GLU A 5 -9.60 -2.54 -5.98
C GLU A 5 -11.08 -2.24 -5.69
N LYS A 6 -11.90 -3.28 -5.69
CA LYS A 6 -13.32 -3.15 -5.39
C LYS A 6 -13.55 -2.65 -3.97
N GLU A 7 -12.79 -3.19 -3.01
CA GLU A 7 -12.86 -2.80 -1.61
C GLU A 7 -12.43 -1.35 -1.42
N LEU A 8 -11.32 -0.95 -2.06
CA LEU A 8 -10.84 0.43 -2.00
C LEU A 8 -11.85 1.40 -2.60
N THR A 9 -12.47 1.03 -3.72
CA THR A 9 -13.51 1.85 -4.35
C THR A 9 -14.71 2.01 -3.42
N GLY A 10 -15.10 0.94 -2.73
CA GLY A 10 -16.17 0.98 -1.74
C GLY A 10 -15.87 1.91 -0.58
N LEU A 11 -14.62 1.89 -0.09
CA LEU A 11 -14.18 2.79 0.99
C LEU A 11 -14.27 4.25 0.56
N LEU A 12 -13.86 4.56 -0.66
CA LEU A 12 -13.94 5.92 -1.19
C LEU A 12 -15.38 6.41 -1.31
N ALA A 13 -16.31 5.51 -1.65
CA ALA A 13 -17.72 5.84 -1.79
C ALA A 13 -18.42 5.95 -0.44
N ASP A 14 -17.86 5.42 0.63
CA ASP A 14 -18.43 5.45 1.96
C ASP A 14 -18.09 6.77 2.65
N GLU A 15 -19.10 7.54 3.01
CA GLU A 15 -18.91 8.86 3.64
C GLU A 15 -18.12 8.80 4.95
N ARG A 16 -18.17 7.68 5.66
CA ARG A 16 -17.44 7.51 6.92
C ARG A 16 -15.92 7.49 6.70
N TYR A 17 -15.47 6.99 5.55
CA TYR A 17 -14.05 6.84 5.23
C TYR A 17 -13.54 7.92 4.29
N GLY A 18 -14.40 8.44 3.41
CA GLY A 18 -14.01 9.39 2.38
C GLY A 18 -13.30 10.63 2.92
N THR A 19 -13.70 11.10 4.10
CA THR A 19 -13.10 12.28 4.73
C THR A 19 -11.70 11.99 5.30
N PHE A 20 -11.35 10.73 5.51
CA PHE A 20 -10.06 10.31 6.08
C PHE A 20 -9.07 9.89 5.01
N ILE A 21 -9.55 9.49 3.84
CA ILE A 21 -8.70 9.04 2.73
C ILE A 21 -8.06 10.28 2.09
N GLN A 22 -6.74 10.33 2.09
CA GLN A 22 -5.99 11.43 1.52
C GLN A 22 -5.59 11.17 0.07
N THR A 23 -5.22 9.93 -0.24
CA THR A 23 -4.72 9.56 -1.57
C THR A 23 -5.11 8.13 -1.89
N ILE A 24 -5.57 7.92 -3.11
CA ILE A 24 -5.63 6.60 -3.73
C ILE A 24 -5.14 6.76 -5.15
N ARG A 25 -4.18 5.92 -5.57
CA ARG A 25 -3.57 6.04 -6.90
C ARG A 25 -2.97 4.73 -7.35
N LYS A 26 -2.85 4.60 -8.69
CA LYS A 26 -2.10 3.51 -9.31
C LYS A 26 -0.78 4.09 -9.81
N ILE A 27 0.31 3.42 -9.47
CA ILE A 27 1.66 3.87 -9.82
C ILE A 27 2.40 2.69 -10.44
N ARG A 28 3.15 2.96 -11.52
CA ARG A 28 4.10 2.00 -12.08
C ARG A 28 5.50 2.49 -11.80
N PHE A 29 6.26 1.69 -11.09
CA PHE A 29 7.67 1.96 -10.83
C PHE A 29 8.55 1.18 -11.81
N PRO A 30 9.61 1.77 -12.32
CA PRO A 30 10.52 1.06 -13.22
C PRO A 30 11.28 -0.04 -12.49
N ALA A 31 11.82 -0.98 -13.27
CA ALA A 31 12.71 -1.99 -12.72
C ALA A 31 13.87 -1.33 -11.96
N ASN A 32 14.29 -1.98 -10.90
CA ASN A 32 15.41 -1.54 -10.04
C ASN A 32 15.18 -0.19 -9.32
N TYR A 33 13.94 0.28 -9.26
CA TYR A 33 13.60 1.50 -8.52
C TYR A 33 13.77 1.27 -7.02
N ARG A 34 14.31 2.28 -6.33
CA ARG A 34 14.43 2.26 -4.88
C ARG A 34 13.88 3.56 -4.29
N PHE A 35 13.12 3.42 -3.23
CA PHE A 35 12.64 4.55 -2.45
C PHE A 35 13.28 4.46 -1.07
N ASP A 36 14.01 5.51 -0.68
CA ASP A 36 14.76 5.52 0.58
C ASP A 36 13.85 5.39 1.80
N SER A 37 14.44 4.91 2.89
CA SER A 37 13.74 4.73 4.15
C SER A 37 13.14 6.04 4.65
N HIS A 38 11.86 6.01 4.99
CA HIS A 38 11.14 7.16 5.51
C HIS A 38 10.02 6.69 6.44
N ALA A 39 9.44 7.63 7.17
CA ALA A 39 8.28 7.38 8.01
C ALA A 39 7.34 8.56 7.93
N HIS A 40 6.05 8.30 8.11
CA HIS A 40 5.03 9.34 8.09
C HIS A 40 3.88 8.97 9.03
N PRO A 41 3.05 9.94 9.45
CA PRO A 41 1.97 9.69 10.39
C PRO A 41 0.74 9.01 9.79
N GLN A 42 0.66 8.93 8.46
CA GLN A 42 -0.47 8.30 7.78
C GLN A 42 -0.30 6.79 7.72
N VAL A 43 -1.41 6.08 7.60
CA VAL A 43 -1.42 4.67 7.24
C VAL A 43 -1.30 4.55 5.72
N GLU A 44 -0.48 3.61 5.28
CA GLU A 44 -0.28 3.34 3.86
C GLU A 44 -0.62 1.89 3.57
N ILE A 45 -1.42 1.65 2.55
CA ILE A 45 -1.74 0.30 2.08
C ILE A 45 -1.26 0.20 0.63
N ASN A 46 -0.45 -0.79 0.34
CA ASN A 46 0.06 -1.05 -1.00
C ASN A 46 -0.38 -2.42 -1.48
N TYR A 47 -1.04 -2.44 -2.62
CA TYR A 47 -1.45 -3.67 -3.29
C TYR A 47 -0.66 -3.80 -4.59
N ILE A 48 -0.08 -4.97 -4.81
CA ILE A 48 0.75 -5.22 -6.00
C ILE A 48 -0.12 -5.71 -7.15
N ASN A 49 -0.27 -4.89 -8.17
CA ASN A 49 -1.06 -5.21 -9.34
C ASN A 49 -0.27 -6.09 -10.33
N SER A 50 1.02 -5.83 -10.49
CA SER A 50 1.89 -6.61 -11.38
C SER A 50 3.35 -6.47 -10.96
N GLY A 51 4.16 -7.45 -11.34
CA GLY A 51 5.57 -7.48 -10.99
C GLY A 51 5.79 -7.96 -9.56
N CYS A 52 6.99 -7.71 -9.06
CA CYS A 52 7.35 -8.03 -7.69
C CYS A 52 8.31 -6.98 -7.13
N CYS A 53 8.30 -6.87 -5.81
CA CYS A 53 9.11 -5.88 -5.10
C CYS A 53 9.40 -6.39 -3.69
N MET A 54 10.20 -5.65 -2.97
CA MET A 54 10.43 -5.87 -1.55
C MET A 54 10.14 -4.61 -0.79
N MET A 55 9.57 -4.76 0.39
CA MET A 55 9.42 -3.66 1.33
C MET A 55 10.11 -4.02 2.62
N GLU A 56 10.94 -3.12 3.13
CA GLU A 56 11.50 -3.26 4.47
C GLU A 56 10.68 -2.37 5.40
N VAL A 57 10.08 -2.98 6.41
CA VAL A 57 9.26 -2.28 7.40
C VAL A 57 9.82 -2.63 8.78
N GLU A 58 10.30 -1.61 9.51
CA GLU A 58 10.91 -1.79 10.84
C GLU A 58 11.95 -2.92 10.83
N GLU A 59 12.88 -2.89 9.88
CA GLU A 59 13.97 -3.86 9.69
C GLU A 59 13.51 -5.27 9.26
N ARG A 60 12.22 -5.47 9.03
CA ARG A 60 11.70 -6.72 8.47
C ARG A 60 11.56 -6.58 6.97
N ILE A 61 12.16 -7.53 6.24
CA ILE A 61 12.05 -7.57 4.77
C ILE A 61 10.85 -8.41 4.38
N VAL A 62 9.93 -7.80 3.64
CA VAL A 62 8.71 -8.46 3.17
C VAL A 62 8.74 -8.52 1.65
N PRO A 63 8.90 -9.72 1.06
CA PRO A 63 8.79 -9.86 -0.39
C PRO A 63 7.33 -9.78 -0.80
N LEU A 64 7.07 -9.05 -1.87
CA LEU A 64 5.72 -8.81 -2.38
C LEU A 64 5.66 -9.16 -3.85
N LYS A 65 4.59 -9.81 -4.25
CA LYS A 65 4.32 -10.19 -5.63
C LYS A 65 2.88 -9.81 -6.00
N ARG A 66 2.52 -10.00 -7.26
CA ARG A 66 1.16 -9.76 -7.73
C ARG A 66 0.15 -10.41 -6.77
N GLY A 67 -0.82 -9.63 -6.33
CA GLY A 67 -1.84 -10.06 -5.39
C GLY A 67 -1.49 -9.86 -3.93
N SER A 68 -0.24 -9.51 -3.61
CA SER A 68 0.16 -9.19 -2.24
C SER A 68 -0.33 -7.81 -1.84
N CYS A 69 -0.59 -7.65 -0.55
CA CYS A 69 -1.00 -6.39 0.03
C CYS A 69 -0.25 -6.21 1.35
N ILE A 70 0.26 -5.00 1.59
CA ILE A 70 0.96 -4.69 2.84
C ILE A 70 0.42 -3.40 3.44
N VAL A 71 0.29 -3.39 4.76
CA VAL A 71 -0.12 -2.22 5.53
C VAL A 71 1.10 -1.70 6.28
N VAL A 72 1.39 -0.42 6.08
CA VAL A 72 2.40 0.31 6.85
C VAL A 72 1.67 1.21 7.82
N ASN A 73 1.89 0.98 9.10
CA ASN A 73 1.24 1.72 10.17
C ASN A 73 1.93 3.07 10.42
N PRO A 74 1.25 4.02 11.10
CA PRO A 74 1.82 5.32 11.41
C PRO A 74 3.18 5.20 12.10
N GLY A 75 4.15 5.98 11.63
CA GLY A 75 5.47 6.07 12.23
C GLY A 75 6.42 4.92 11.93
N GLN A 76 5.97 3.88 11.25
CA GLN A 76 6.85 2.78 10.87
C GLN A 76 7.81 3.20 9.77
N LYS A 77 9.11 2.99 10.01
CA LYS A 77 10.12 3.20 8.98
C LYS A 77 9.98 2.13 7.91
N HIS A 78 9.97 2.56 6.66
CA HIS A 78 9.85 1.64 5.54
C HIS A 78 10.61 2.13 4.33
N LEU A 79 11.10 1.20 3.53
CA LEU A 79 11.70 1.46 2.23
C LEU A 79 11.15 0.48 1.22
N PHE A 80 11.28 0.83 -0.05
CA PHE A 80 10.68 0.08 -1.15
C PHE A 80 11.72 -0.18 -2.23
N MET A 81 11.79 -1.43 -2.70
CA MET A 81 12.75 -1.84 -3.73
C MET A 81 12.04 -2.68 -4.79
N VAL A 82 12.09 -2.24 -6.02
CA VAL A 82 11.52 -2.98 -7.15
C VAL A 82 12.55 -3.99 -7.65
N ASP A 83 12.05 -5.11 -8.17
CA ASP A 83 12.88 -6.13 -8.80
C ASP A 83 13.82 -5.52 -9.84
N VAL A 84 15.02 -6.04 -9.96
CA VAL A 84 16.04 -5.48 -10.84
C VAL A 84 15.73 -5.66 -12.32
N SER A 85 14.87 -6.59 -12.67
CA SER A 85 14.59 -6.97 -14.06
C SER A 85 13.21 -6.58 -14.57
N LYS A 86 12.27 -6.21 -13.70
CA LYS A 86 10.88 -5.96 -14.10
C LYS A 86 10.29 -4.76 -13.36
N SER A 87 9.46 -4.00 -14.06
CA SER A 87 8.68 -2.94 -13.42
C SER A 87 7.64 -3.54 -12.47
N CYS A 88 7.14 -2.70 -11.57
CA CYS A 88 6.13 -3.09 -10.59
C CYS A 88 5.02 -2.06 -10.59
N ALA A 89 3.78 -2.50 -10.72
CA ALA A 89 2.61 -1.64 -10.63
C ALA A 89 1.91 -1.87 -9.29
N ILE A 90 1.62 -0.80 -8.59
CA ILE A 90 0.94 -0.87 -7.30
C ILE A 90 -0.29 0.02 -7.27
N THR A 91 -1.25 -0.36 -6.42
CA THR A 91 -2.35 0.52 -6.00
C THR A 91 -2.05 0.93 -4.57
N GLN A 92 -1.98 2.23 -4.34
CA GLN A 92 -1.61 2.78 -3.04
C GLN A 92 -2.76 3.58 -2.45
N LEU A 93 -3.09 3.29 -1.20
CA LEU A 93 -4.06 4.05 -0.40
C LEU A 93 -3.33 4.66 0.79
N ILE A 94 -3.49 5.97 0.96
CA ILE A 94 -2.95 6.68 2.12
C ILE A 94 -4.10 7.40 2.81
N TYR A 95 -4.21 7.24 4.12
CA TYR A 95 -5.26 7.89 4.90
C TYR A 95 -4.76 8.32 6.28
N ARG A 96 -5.54 9.19 6.92
CA ARG A 96 -5.24 9.65 8.27
C ARG A 96 -5.48 8.54 9.30
N THR A 97 -4.77 8.64 10.42
CA THR A 97 -4.80 7.64 11.49
C THR A 97 -6.13 7.57 12.25
N ALA A 98 -6.95 8.59 12.19
CA ALA A 98 -8.18 8.71 12.99
C ALA A 98 -9.41 8.16 12.25
N LEU A 99 -9.33 6.91 11.78
CA LEU A 99 -10.50 6.22 11.25
C LEU A 99 -11.41 5.80 12.39
N PRO A 100 -12.72 5.99 12.25
CA PRO A 100 -13.67 5.59 13.30
C PRO A 100 -13.85 4.07 13.41
N GLU A 101 -13.46 3.32 12.40
CA GLU A 101 -13.64 1.88 12.33
C GLU A 101 -12.36 1.18 11.90
N LYS A 102 -12.33 -0.12 12.15
CA LYS A 102 -11.22 -0.97 11.78
C LYS A 102 -11.14 -1.12 10.25
N ILE A 103 -9.92 -1.19 9.73
CA ILE A 103 -9.68 -1.48 8.32
C ILE A 103 -10.26 -2.87 7.99
N PRO A 104 -10.93 -3.02 6.83
CA PRO A 104 -11.38 -4.34 6.39
C PRO A 104 -10.22 -5.34 6.30
N GLU A 105 -10.48 -6.56 6.75
CA GLU A 105 -9.48 -7.62 6.79
C GLU A 105 -8.86 -7.91 5.42
N SER A 106 -9.67 -7.81 4.37
CA SER A 106 -9.22 -8.01 2.99
C SER A 106 -8.09 -7.08 2.58
N LEU A 107 -7.93 -5.93 3.25
CA LEU A 107 -6.88 -4.96 2.98
C LEU A 107 -5.66 -5.14 3.90
N THR A 108 -5.74 -6.02 4.89
CA THR A 108 -4.64 -6.24 5.84
C THR A 108 -3.87 -7.53 5.59
N CYS A 109 -4.32 -8.39 4.69
CA CYS A 109 -3.63 -9.63 4.38
C CYS A 109 -2.60 -9.43 3.26
N PHE A 110 -1.53 -10.25 3.31
CA PHE A 110 -0.45 -10.20 2.32
C PHE A 110 0.26 -11.54 2.21
#